data_66b1ef08dc93cbd323a75cebc5dab4d7
#
_entry.id   66b1ef08dc93cbd323a75cebc5dab4d7
#
_cell.length_a   1.000
_cell.length_b   1.000
_cell.length_c   1.000
_cell.angle_alpha   90.00
_cell.angle_beta   90.00
_cell.angle_gamma   90.00
#
_symmetry.space_group_name_H-M   'P 1'
#
loop_
_entity.id
_entity.type
_entity.pdbx_description
1 polymer ?
#
loop_
_entity_poly.entity_id
_entity_poly.type
_entity_poly.pdbx_seq_one_letter_code
_entity_poly.pdbx_strand_id
1 'polypeptide(L)'
;NFIILAGFLWKIPVALIKEYPGKIVNIHPALLPKFGGKGMYGDHVHETVISQKEKESGITIHYVDELYDHGKVIFQATCPVLETDNAESLAQRIHKLEHEHYPAVIEKILAPAQ
;
A
#
# COMPACT_ATOMS: atom_id res chain seq x y z
N ASN A 1 -19.51 -5.65 -5.33
CA ASN A 1 -18.36 -5.40 -6.22
C ASN A 1 -17.28 -4.61 -5.52
N PHE A 2 -16.03 -4.99 -5.72
CA PHE A 2 -14.87 -4.31 -5.17
C PHE A 2 -14.05 -3.65 -6.27
N ILE A 3 -13.40 -2.54 -5.92
CA ILE A 3 -12.41 -1.91 -6.78
C ILE A 3 -11.05 -2.17 -6.15
N ILE A 4 -10.15 -2.79 -6.92
CA ILE A 4 -8.82 -3.17 -6.45
C ILE A 4 -7.78 -2.28 -7.14
N LEU A 5 -7.00 -1.57 -6.34
CA LEU A 5 -5.98 -0.64 -6.84
C LEU A 5 -4.59 -1.12 -6.44
N ALA A 6 -3.61 -0.77 -7.25
CA ALA A 6 -2.21 -1.10 -6.98
C ALA A 6 -1.35 0.14 -7.20
N GLY A 7 -1.01 0.81 -6.11
CA GLY A 7 -0.15 2.00 -6.17
C GLY A 7 -0.76 3.15 -6.95
N PHE A 8 -2.02 3.44 -6.69
CA PHE A 8 -2.72 4.51 -7.40
C PHE A 8 -2.08 5.87 -7.11
N LEU A 9 -1.73 6.61 -8.17
CA LEU A 9 -0.99 7.87 -8.05
C LEU A 9 -1.85 9.07 -7.71
N TRP A 10 -3.13 9.02 -8.01
CA TRP A 10 -4.03 10.14 -7.88
C TRP A 10 -5.00 9.93 -6.72
N LYS A 11 -5.45 11.02 -6.14
CA LYS A 11 -6.51 10.94 -5.13
C LYS A 11 -7.76 10.36 -5.78
N ILE A 12 -8.37 9.39 -5.12
CA ILE A 12 -9.61 8.79 -5.61
C ILE A 12 -10.73 9.83 -5.51
N PRO A 13 -11.52 10.04 -6.57
CA PRO A 13 -12.64 10.98 -6.51
C PRO A 13 -13.62 10.64 -5.39
N VAL A 14 -14.04 11.63 -4.64
CA VAL A 14 -14.99 11.45 -3.52
C VAL A 14 -16.27 10.80 -3.99
N ALA A 15 -16.75 11.15 -5.19
CA ALA A 15 -17.97 10.55 -5.74
C ALA A 15 -17.83 9.03 -5.88
N LEU A 16 -16.65 8.55 -6.29
CA LEU A 16 -16.41 7.11 -6.42
C LEU A 16 -16.38 6.43 -5.06
N ILE A 17 -15.75 7.06 -4.08
CA ILE A 17 -15.67 6.54 -2.72
C ILE A 17 -17.09 6.41 -2.11
N LYS A 18 -17.92 7.41 -2.34
CA LYS A 18 -19.31 7.41 -1.84
C LYS A 18 -20.17 6.33 -2.50
N GLU A 19 -19.90 6.03 -3.77
CA GLU A 19 -20.64 5.00 -4.49
C GLU A 19 -20.22 3.58 -4.08
N TYR A 20 -18.98 3.40 -3.65
CA TYR A 20 -18.43 2.10 -3.25
C TYR A 20 -17.89 2.13 -1.82
N PRO A 21 -18.71 2.51 -0.82
CA PRO A 21 -18.21 2.64 0.55
C PRO A 21 -17.72 1.29 1.09
N GLY A 22 -16.47 1.27 1.60
CA GLY A 22 -15.88 0.06 2.13
C GLY A 22 -15.54 -0.99 1.09
N LYS A 23 -15.55 -0.63 -0.21
CA LYS A 23 -15.31 -1.59 -1.30
C LYS A 23 -14.14 -1.21 -2.22
N ILE A 24 -13.36 -0.22 -1.84
CA ILE A 24 -12.17 0.16 -2.58
C ILE A 24 -10.95 -0.24 -1.75
N VAL A 25 -10.08 -1.05 -2.33
CA VAL A 25 -8.90 -1.59 -1.66
C VAL A 25 -7.67 -1.16 -2.44
N ASN A 26 -6.65 -0.71 -1.73
CA ASN A 26 -5.38 -0.32 -2.33
C ASN A 26 -4.23 -0.98 -1.58
N ILE A 27 -3.09 -1.12 -2.27
CA ILE A 27 -1.85 -1.53 -1.65
C ILE A 27 -0.86 -0.37 -1.71
N HIS A 28 -0.31 -0.01 -0.57
CA HIS A 28 0.68 1.06 -0.43
C HIS A 28 2.05 0.44 -0.17
N PRO A 29 3.11 0.91 -0.85
CA PRO A 29 4.43 0.27 -0.78
C PRO A 29 5.27 0.73 0.42
N ALA A 30 4.66 0.87 1.58
CA ALA A 30 5.32 1.20 2.84
C ALA A 30 4.42 0.82 4.01
N LEU A 31 4.96 0.93 5.21
CA LEU A 31 4.20 0.63 6.43
C LEU A 31 3.45 1.87 6.91
N LEU A 32 2.14 1.92 6.65
CA LEU A 32 1.32 3.02 7.15
C LEU A 32 1.18 2.96 8.67
N PRO A 33 0.99 4.09 9.34
CA PRO A 33 0.73 5.43 8.80
C PRO A 33 1.96 6.21 8.35
N LYS A 34 3.16 5.71 8.61
CA LYS A 34 4.38 6.34 8.09
C LYS A 34 4.38 6.30 6.57
N PHE A 35 4.98 7.31 5.95
CA PHE A 35 5.18 7.36 4.50
C PHE A 35 3.89 7.25 3.69
N GLY A 36 2.77 7.67 4.28
CA GLY A 36 1.50 7.80 3.57
C GLY A 36 1.19 9.25 3.27
N GLY A 37 0.08 9.47 2.57
CA GLY A 37 -0.42 10.79 2.27
C GLY A 37 -0.01 11.33 0.90
N LYS A 38 -0.28 12.61 0.68
CA LYS A 38 -0.04 13.26 -0.59
C LYS A 38 1.43 13.19 -0.98
N GLY A 39 1.70 12.76 -2.21
CA GLY A 39 3.06 12.67 -2.74
C GLY A 39 3.81 11.39 -2.38
N MET A 40 3.29 10.56 -1.50
CA MET A 40 3.95 9.32 -1.09
C MET A 40 3.53 8.17 -1.98
N TYR A 41 4.12 8.12 -3.17
CA TYR A 41 3.85 7.06 -4.15
C TYR A 41 5.12 6.77 -4.96
N GLY A 42 5.15 5.58 -5.58
CA GLY A 42 6.24 5.17 -6.46
C GLY A 42 7.60 5.20 -5.76
N ASP A 43 8.63 5.57 -6.52
CA ASP A 43 10.00 5.59 -6.01
C ASP A 43 10.23 6.63 -4.92
N HIS A 44 9.40 7.68 -4.87
CA HIS A 44 9.51 8.71 -3.84
C HIS A 44 9.36 8.13 -2.42
N VAL A 45 8.46 7.18 -2.26
CA VAL A 45 8.30 6.50 -0.96
C VAL A 45 9.59 5.80 -0.55
N HIS A 46 10.19 5.04 -1.48
CA HIS A 46 11.42 4.29 -1.18
C HIS A 46 12.60 5.21 -0.91
N GLU A 47 12.71 6.30 -1.66
CA GLU A 47 13.74 7.30 -1.41
C GLU A 47 13.61 7.89 -0.02
N THR A 48 12.37 8.20 0.40
CA THR A 48 12.10 8.76 1.72
C THR A 48 12.44 7.77 2.83
N VAL A 49 12.05 6.50 2.68
CA VAL A 49 12.36 5.45 3.65
C VAL A 49 13.87 5.34 3.85
N ILE A 50 14.63 5.33 2.76
CA ILE A 50 16.08 5.23 2.81
C ILE A 50 16.71 6.49 3.42
N SER A 51 16.24 7.67 3.03
CA SER A 51 16.78 8.93 3.55
C SER A 51 16.57 9.09 5.05
N GLN A 52 15.53 8.51 5.60
CA GLN A 52 15.25 8.52 7.04
C GLN A 52 15.91 7.36 7.78
N LYS A 53 16.70 6.56 7.08
CA LYS A 53 17.47 5.44 7.67
C LYS A 53 16.60 4.45 8.42
N GLU A 54 15.42 4.17 7.89
CA GLU A 54 14.55 3.15 8.44
C GLU A 54 15.19 1.77 8.30
N LYS A 55 15.00 0.92 9.28
CA LYS A 55 15.56 -0.44 9.28
C LYS A 55 14.63 -1.46 8.64
N GLU A 56 13.36 -1.11 8.50
CA GLU A 56 12.38 -1.97 7.82
C GLU A 56 11.40 -1.13 7.02
N SER A 57 10.86 -1.74 5.99
CA SER A 57 9.76 -1.22 5.21
C SER A 57 8.78 -2.36 5.00
N GLY A 58 7.84 -2.20 4.08
CA GLY A 58 6.88 -3.25 3.81
C GLY A 58 5.77 -2.75 2.93
N ILE A 59 4.64 -3.46 3.02
CA ILE A 59 3.44 -3.12 2.28
C ILE A 59 2.27 -2.96 3.25
N THR A 60 1.31 -2.13 2.88
CA THR A 60 0.05 -1.99 3.60
C THR A 60 -1.09 -2.13 2.62
N ILE A 61 -1.99 -3.08 2.88
CA ILE A 61 -3.22 -3.26 2.13
C ILE A 61 -4.32 -2.66 2.99
N HIS A 62 -5.08 -1.72 2.43
CA HIS A 62 -6.05 -0.96 3.21
C HIS A 62 -7.29 -0.60 2.39
N TYR A 63 -8.38 -0.32 3.09
CA TYR A 63 -9.54 0.28 2.45
C TYR A 63 -9.26 1.76 2.14
N VAL A 64 -9.81 2.24 1.06
CA VAL A 64 -9.64 3.64 0.64
C VAL A 64 -10.79 4.48 1.18
N ASP A 65 -10.45 5.63 1.78
CA ASP A 65 -11.43 6.63 2.18
C ASP A 65 -11.08 7.97 1.50
N GLU A 66 -11.66 9.07 1.99
CA GLU A 66 -11.45 10.40 1.39
C GLU A 66 -10.06 10.96 1.64
N LEU A 67 -9.30 10.38 2.55
CA LEU A 67 -7.94 10.83 2.89
C LEU A 67 -6.91 9.88 2.28
N TYR A 68 -5.77 10.42 1.82
CA TYR A 68 -4.69 9.61 1.23
C TYR A 68 -4.19 8.57 2.23
N ASP A 69 -4.20 7.29 1.83
CA ASP A 69 -3.60 6.20 2.59
C ASP A 69 -4.01 6.19 4.07
N HIS A 70 -5.25 6.58 4.35
CA HIS A 70 -5.75 6.76 5.72
C HIS A 70 -6.86 5.76 6.09
N GLY A 71 -7.35 4.98 5.15
CA GLY A 71 -8.40 4.01 5.40
C GLY A 71 -7.95 2.87 6.30
N LYS A 72 -8.91 2.06 6.74
CA LYS A 72 -8.65 0.93 7.64
C LYS A 72 -7.67 -0.05 7.02
N VAL A 73 -6.63 -0.40 7.78
CA VAL A 73 -5.62 -1.38 7.36
C VAL A 73 -6.22 -2.79 7.42
N ILE A 74 -6.02 -3.53 6.33
CA ILE A 74 -6.44 -4.92 6.22
C ILE A 74 -5.28 -5.86 6.54
N PHE A 75 -4.10 -5.56 6.02
CA PHE A 75 -2.93 -6.42 6.13
C PHE A 75 -1.65 -5.63 5.93
N GLN A 76 -0.61 -6.00 6.67
CA GLN A 76 0.74 -5.45 6.47
C GLN A 76 1.75 -6.59 6.48
N ALA A 77 2.79 -6.47 5.65
CA ALA A 77 3.94 -7.36 5.67
C ALA A 77 5.20 -6.51 5.66
N THR A 78 6.24 -6.98 6.31
CA THR A 78 7.49 -6.24 6.47
C THR A 78 8.64 -6.89 5.72
N CYS A 79 9.65 -6.08 5.39
CA CYS A 79 10.93 -6.56 4.87
C CYS A 79 12.04 -5.68 5.42
N PRO A 80 13.28 -6.19 5.47
CA PRO A 80 14.40 -5.37 5.95
C PRO A 80 14.79 -4.32 4.91
N VAL A 81 15.30 -3.19 5.41
CA VAL A 81 15.99 -2.19 4.60
C VAL A 81 17.47 -2.33 4.93
N LEU A 82 18.29 -2.64 3.94
CA LEU A 82 19.71 -2.88 4.13
C LEU A 82 20.50 -1.58 3.96
N GLU A 83 21.63 -1.47 4.63
CA GLU A 83 22.49 -0.28 4.49
C GLU A 83 22.94 -0.05 3.04
N THR A 84 23.01 -1.12 2.26
CA THR A 84 23.42 -1.07 0.86
C THR A 84 22.26 -0.78 -0.10
N ASP A 85 21.02 -0.68 0.41
CA ASP A 85 19.86 -0.45 -0.44
C ASP A 85 19.83 0.96 -1.02
N ASN A 86 19.34 1.05 -2.26
CA ASN A 86 18.87 2.29 -2.85
C ASN A 86 17.37 2.14 -3.13
N ALA A 87 16.76 3.18 -3.67
CA ALA A 87 15.32 3.17 -3.95
C ALA A 87 14.94 2.01 -4.87
N GLU A 88 15.75 1.72 -5.87
CA GLU A 88 15.48 0.66 -6.83
C GLU A 88 15.52 -0.74 -6.20
N SER A 89 16.56 -1.05 -5.41
CA SER A 89 16.66 -2.36 -4.78
C SER A 89 15.56 -2.58 -3.74
N LEU A 90 15.22 -1.54 -3.00
CA LEU A 90 14.11 -1.61 -2.05
C LEU A 90 12.78 -1.80 -2.79
N ALA A 91 12.55 -1.07 -3.89
CA ALA A 91 11.35 -1.22 -4.69
C ALA A 91 11.17 -2.65 -5.19
N GLN A 92 12.25 -3.29 -5.65
CA GLN A 92 12.19 -4.67 -6.12
C GLN A 92 11.77 -5.63 -5.00
N ARG A 93 12.30 -5.42 -3.80
CA ARG A 93 11.92 -6.24 -2.64
C ARG A 93 10.46 -6.02 -2.26
N ILE A 94 10.00 -4.78 -2.31
CA ILE A 94 8.60 -4.44 -2.03
C ILE A 94 7.66 -5.05 -3.07
N HIS A 95 8.01 -5.00 -4.36
CA HIS A 95 7.19 -5.62 -5.41
C HIS A 95 7.05 -7.12 -5.20
N LYS A 96 8.10 -7.77 -4.72
CA LYS A 96 8.05 -9.20 -4.41
C LYS A 96 7.04 -9.47 -3.28
N LEU A 97 7.04 -8.64 -2.24
CA LEU A 97 6.04 -8.75 -1.18
C LEU A 97 4.63 -8.54 -1.71
N GLU A 98 4.44 -7.58 -2.60
CA GLU A 98 3.12 -7.32 -3.19
C GLU A 98 2.62 -8.55 -3.93
N HIS A 99 3.45 -9.14 -4.80
CA HIS A 99 3.08 -10.32 -5.57
C HIS A 99 2.81 -11.52 -4.68
N GLU A 100 3.50 -11.63 -3.57
CA GLU A 100 3.35 -12.74 -2.62
C GLU A 100 2.05 -12.64 -1.82
N HIS A 101 1.65 -11.44 -1.42
CA HIS A 101 0.56 -11.26 -0.45
C HIS A 101 -0.73 -10.70 -1.03
N TYR A 102 -0.66 -9.79 -2.00
CA TYR A 102 -1.85 -9.08 -2.46
C TYR A 102 -2.93 -10.01 -3.04
N PRO A 103 -2.59 -10.94 -3.94
CA PRO A 103 -3.61 -11.86 -4.47
C PRO A 103 -4.31 -12.67 -3.38
N ALA A 104 -3.57 -13.16 -2.39
CA ALA A 104 -4.13 -13.95 -1.30
C ALA A 104 -5.08 -13.12 -0.42
N VAL A 105 -4.72 -11.87 -0.15
CA VAL A 105 -5.57 -10.97 0.64
C VAL A 105 -6.84 -10.60 -0.13
N ILE A 106 -6.72 -10.31 -1.42
CA ILE A 106 -7.88 -10.03 -2.28
C ILE A 106 -8.82 -11.23 -2.28
N GLU A 107 -8.29 -12.42 -2.41
CA GLU A 107 -9.08 -13.65 -2.42
C GLU A 107 -9.90 -13.79 -1.13
N LYS A 108 -9.30 -13.49 0.01
CA LYS A 108 -10.01 -13.51 1.30
C LYS A 108 -11.12 -12.47 1.37
N ILE A 109 -10.87 -11.27 0.85
CA ILE A 109 -11.86 -10.18 0.84
C ILE A 109 -13.06 -10.56 -0.01
N LEU A 110 -12.83 -11.21 -1.15
CA LEU A 110 -13.86 -11.57 -2.10
C LEU A 110 -14.56 -12.89 -1.76
N ALA A 111 -14.02 -13.66 -0.82
CA ALA A 111 -14.60 -14.94 -0.43
C ALA A 111 -16.01 -14.73 0.14
N PRO A 112 -16.95 -15.63 -0.17
CA PRO A 112 -18.29 -15.53 0.41
C PRO A 112 -18.22 -15.67 1.93
N ALA A 113 -19.10 -14.95 2.62
CA ALA A 113 -19.21 -15.08 4.06
C ALA A 113 -19.62 -16.51 4.42
N GLN A 114 -18.90 -17.08 5.37
CA GLN A 114 -19.16 -18.45 5.81
C GLN A 114 -20.07 -18.46 7.03
#